data_a98b0441b3a32262e9d52fd523279585
#
_entry.id   a98b0441b3a32262e9d52fd523279585
#
_cell.length_a   1.000
_cell.length_b   1.000
_cell.length_c   1.000
_cell.angle_alpha   90.00
_cell.angle_beta   90.00
_cell.angle_gamma   90.00
#
_symmetry.space_group_name_H-M   'P 1'
#
loop_
_entity.id
_entity.type
_entity.pdbx_description
1 polymer ?
#
loop_
_entity_poly.entity_id
_entity_poly.type
_entity_poly.pdbx_seq_one_letter_code
_entity_poly.pdbx_strand_id
1 'polypeptide(L)'
;MQAVKLLQKVKRISTKITIPSLGEIKDWMLVAYSDAATKKIDHAFSVAGHVIFLVNKRTHAASPITWSSKKIERVVSSSLAAETLGVVKLIGVLYFIKEILKQMYGREQGNIPCLTLIDSKDLHEAVHNVKNSNDKRLLGDILQIKQAIAVDGIIDELRLIPSHEMMADVLTKGGRNGEILLESVRNGKLFIAGGTMIERSKKIEASTWRKLIQAQSEGFDTLEEAGLDAMIDSNKDIK
;
A
#
# COMPACT_ATOMS: atom_id res chain seq x y z
N MET A 1 11.02 -32.32 -11.59
CA MET A 1 11.93 -31.60 -12.50
C MET A 1 11.96 -30.07 -12.25
N GLN A 2 10.82 -29.39 -12.01
CA GLN A 2 10.79 -27.93 -11.75
C GLN A 2 11.49 -27.53 -10.45
N ALA A 3 11.34 -28.26 -9.34
CA ALA A 3 11.95 -27.96 -8.06
C ALA A 3 13.49 -27.98 -8.11
N VAL A 4 14.08 -28.95 -8.84
CA VAL A 4 15.54 -29.04 -9.00
C VAL A 4 16.08 -27.85 -9.80
N LYS A 5 15.37 -27.43 -10.86
CA LYS A 5 15.73 -26.24 -11.64
C LYS A 5 15.65 -24.97 -10.79
N LEU A 6 14.64 -24.87 -9.92
CA LEU A 6 14.48 -23.75 -9.01
C LEU A 6 15.62 -23.71 -7.99
N LEU A 7 15.96 -24.83 -7.36
CA LEU A 7 17.09 -24.95 -6.44
C LEU A 7 18.43 -24.60 -7.09
N GLN A 8 18.65 -25.05 -8.33
CA GLN A 8 19.84 -24.68 -9.09
C GLN A 8 19.88 -23.19 -9.38
N LYS A 9 18.74 -22.58 -9.73
CA LYS A 9 18.62 -21.14 -9.95
C LYS A 9 18.91 -20.37 -8.66
N VAL A 10 18.33 -20.77 -7.53
CA VAL A 10 18.57 -20.14 -6.21
C VAL A 10 20.05 -20.24 -5.81
N LYS A 11 20.70 -21.39 -6.02
CA LYS A 11 22.15 -21.56 -5.75
C LYS A 11 23.03 -20.66 -6.64
N ARG A 12 22.60 -20.37 -7.87
CA ARG A 12 23.35 -19.48 -8.79
C ARG A 12 23.14 -18.01 -8.47
N ILE A 13 21.99 -17.64 -7.91
CA ILE A 13 21.68 -16.26 -7.52
C ILE A 13 21.96 -16.13 -6.03
N SER A 14 23.25 -16.08 -5.68
CA SER A 14 23.64 -15.72 -4.32
C SER A 14 23.38 -14.24 -4.10
N THR A 15 22.21 -13.91 -3.56
CA THR A 15 21.87 -12.53 -3.18
C THR A 15 22.12 -12.37 -1.69
N LYS A 16 23.09 -11.54 -1.35
CA LYS A 16 23.33 -11.12 0.04
C LYS A 16 22.28 -10.08 0.43
N ILE A 17 21.59 -10.32 1.53
CA ILE A 17 20.69 -9.33 2.15
C ILE A 17 21.52 -8.55 3.16
N THR A 18 21.57 -7.24 3.02
CA THR A 18 22.20 -6.35 3.98
C THR A 18 21.15 -5.81 4.94
N ILE A 19 21.35 -6.02 6.23
CA ILE A 19 20.50 -5.45 7.29
C ILE A 19 21.32 -4.38 7.99
N PRO A 20 21.16 -3.11 7.62
CA PRO A 20 21.93 -2.01 8.20
C PRO A 20 21.40 -1.64 9.59
N SER A 21 22.21 -0.93 10.37
CA SER A 21 21.69 -0.23 11.54
C SER A 21 20.74 0.89 11.10
N LEU A 22 19.55 0.91 11.66
CA LEU A 22 18.55 1.92 11.36
C LEU A 22 18.57 3.13 12.31
N GLY A 23 19.53 3.18 13.26
CA GLY A 23 19.65 4.29 14.20
C GLY A 23 18.43 4.44 15.12
N GLU A 24 18.07 5.68 15.43
CA GLU A 24 17.03 5.98 16.41
C GLU A 24 15.61 5.79 15.84
N ILE A 25 14.69 5.27 16.65
CA ILE A 25 13.31 4.94 16.27
C ILE A 25 12.52 6.15 15.76
N LYS A 26 12.79 7.35 16.29
CA LYS A 26 12.13 8.59 15.86
C LYS A 26 12.35 8.92 14.39
N ASP A 27 13.44 8.36 13.80
CA ASP A 27 13.77 8.54 12.39
C ASP A 27 13.21 7.41 11.50
N TRP A 28 12.53 6.43 12.08
CA TRP A 28 12.02 5.29 11.33
C TRP A 28 10.71 5.60 10.60
N MET A 29 10.52 4.90 9.50
CA MET A 29 9.26 4.82 8.77
C MET A 29 9.12 3.45 8.11
N LEU A 30 7.88 3.01 7.93
CA LEU A 30 7.56 1.88 7.07
C LEU A 30 7.37 2.38 5.64
N VAL A 31 7.95 1.68 4.68
CA VAL A 31 7.72 1.91 3.25
C VAL A 31 7.22 0.61 2.65
N ALA A 32 6.01 0.63 2.14
CA ALA A 32 5.32 -0.52 1.60
C ALA A 32 4.98 -0.33 0.12
N TYR A 33 5.35 -1.27 -0.73
CA TYR A 33 4.99 -1.32 -2.14
C TYR A 33 3.90 -2.38 -2.32
N SER A 34 2.86 -2.05 -3.07
CA SER A 34 1.78 -2.98 -3.43
C SER A 34 1.53 -2.96 -4.93
N ASP A 35 1.50 -4.13 -5.53
CA ASP A 35 1.15 -4.34 -6.94
C ASP A 35 0.22 -5.54 -7.07
N ALA A 36 -0.61 -5.56 -8.12
CA ALA A 36 -1.40 -6.71 -8.47
C ALA A 36 -1.43 -6.95 -9.97
N ALA A 37 -1.41 -8.21 -10.36
CA ALA A 37 -1.51 -8.61 -11.75
C ALA A 37 -2.74 -9.47 -12.00
N THR A 38 -3.54 -9.07 -12.99
CA THR A 38 -4.59 -9.89 -13.56
C THR A 38 -4.00 -10.77 -14.66
N LYS A 39 -4.07 -12.09 -14.55
CA LYS A 39 -3.66 -12.98 -15.65
C LYS A 39 -4.85 -13.24 -16.57
N LYS A 40 -4.68 -12.86 -17.84
CA LYS A 40 -5.63 -13.20 -18.93
C LYS A 40 -5.32 -14.63 -19.43
N ILE A 41 -6.36 -15.44 -19.52
CA ILE A 41 -6.58 -16.61 -20.42
C ILE A 41 -6.16 -17.98 -19.90
N ASP A 42 -4.98 -18.25 -19.36
CA ASP A 42 -4.61 -19.66 -19.04
C ASP A 42 -4.48 -20.00 -17.54
N HIS A 43 -4.45 -19.01 -16.69
CA HIS A 43 -4.45 -19.20 -15.23
C HIS A 43 -5.49 -18.27 -14.61
N ALA A 44 -6.62 -18.83 -14.24
CA ALA A 44 -7.84 -18.16 -13.77
C ALA A 44 -7.69 -17.40 -12.44
N PHE A 45 -6.53 -16.84 -12.10
CA PHE A 45 -6.36 -16.13 -10.86
C PHE A 45 -5.44 -14.91 -11.00
N SER A 46 -5.81 -13.86 -10.28
CA SER A 46 -4.99 -12.69 -10.07
C SER A 46 -3.99 -12.92 -8.93
N VAL A 47 -2.86 -12.23 -8.97
CA VAL A 47 -1.81 -12.29 -7.95
C VAL A 47 -1.63 -10.92 -7.34
N ALA A 48 -1.57 -10.84 -6.03
CA ALA A 48 -1.16 -9.65 -5.29
C ALA A 48 0.23 -9.85 -4.71
N GLY A 49 1.07 -8.84 -4.83
CA GLY A 49 2.42 -8.80 -4.30
C GLY A 49 2.64 -7.56 -3.46
N HIS A 50 3.42 -7.70 -2.40
CA HIS A 50 3.89 -6.57 -1.62
C HIS A 50 5.29 -6.80 -1.08
N VAL A 51 6.01 -5.73 -0.86
CA VAL A 51 7.28 -5.70 -0.11
C VAL A 51 7.24 -4.52 0.86
N ILE A 52 7.69 -4.76 2.10
CA ILE A 52 7.71 -3.77 3.18
C ILE A 52 9.12 -3.63 3.70
N PHE A 53 9.59 -2.39 3.79
CA PHE A 53 10.87 -2.02 4.38
C PHE A 53 10.65 -1.19 5.65
N LEU A 54 11.54 -1.37 6.62
CA LEU A 54 11.74 -0.39 7.68
C LEU A 54 12.93 0.49 7.29
N VAL A 55 12.72 1.80 7.25
CA VAL A 55 13.64 2.76 6.66
C VAL A 55 13.96 3.86 7.65
N ASN A 56 15.21 4.26 7.73
CA ASN A 56 15.58 5.51 8.38
C ASN A 56 15.43 6.68 7.39
N LYS A 57 14.54 7.63 7.72
CA LYS A 57 14.20 8.79 6.86
C LYS A 57 15.38 9.70 6.55
N ARG A 58 16.41 9.72 7.41
CA ARG A 58 17.56 10.64 7.28
C ARG A 58 18.73 10.02 6.53
N THR A 59 19.00 8.75 6.80
CA THR A 59 20.16 8.05 6.24
C THR A 59 19.84 7.20 5.02
N HIS A 60 18.53 7.00 4.74
CA HIS A 60 18.01 6.06 3.74
C HIS A 60 18.40 4.60 3.99
N ALA A 61 18.98 4.30 5.16
CA ALA A 61 19.24 2.92 5.56
C ALA A 61 17.92 2.16 5.61
N ALA A 62 17.85 0.99 5.00
CA ALA A 62 16.61 0.24 4.83
C ALA A 62 16.82 -1.26 5.04
N SER A 63 15.93 -1.86 5.79
CA SER A 63 15.87 -3.31 6.01
C SER A 63 14.54 -3.86 5.49
N PRO A 64 14.55 -4.86 4.59
CA PRO A 64 13.32 -5.54 4.21
C PRO A 64 12.77 -6.31 5.40
N ILE A 65 11.50 -6.10 5.73
CA ILE A 65 10.82 -6.81 6.84
C ILE A 65 10.06 -8.02 6.32
N THR A 66 9.28 -7.82 5.26
CA THR A 66 8.47 -8.89 4.68
C THR A 66 8.17 -8.63 3.22
N TRP A 67 7.94 -9.71 2.49
CA TRP A 67 7.45 -9.69 1.11
C TRP A 67 6.52 -10.86 0.87
N SER A 68 5.61 -10.72 -0.07
CA SER A 68 4.65 -11.75 -0.40
C SER A 68 4.26 -11.69 -1.88
N SER A 69 4.02 -12.86 -2.44
CA SER A 69 3.38 -13.06 -3.74
C SER A 69 2.33 -14.14 -3.58
N LYS A 70 1.06 -13.76 -3.55
CA LYS A 70 -0.05 -14.68 -3.29
C LYS A 70 -1.18 -14.52 -4.28
N LYS A 71 -1.83 -15.63 -4.58
CA LYS A 71 -3.09 -15.64 -5.33
C LYS A 71 -4.15 -14.80 -4.60
N ILE A 72 -4.90 -14.03 -5.37
CA ILE A 72 -6.14 -13.38 -4.89
C ILE A 72 -7.24 -14.45 -4.95
N GLU A 73 -7.84 -14.76 -3.79
CA GLU A 73 -8.82 -15.84 -3.68
C GLU A 73 -10.19 -15.46 -4.26
N ARG A 74 -10.50 -14.16 -4.31
CA ARG A 74 -11.73 -13.64 -4.90
C ARG A 74 -11.60 -13.54 -6.43
N VAL A 75 -12.70 -13.77 -7.13
CA VAL A 75 -12.78 -13.49 -8.57
C VAL A 75 -12.68 -11.98 -8.77
N VAL A 76 -11.77 -11.59 -9.63
CA VAL A 76 -11.46 -10.18 -9.92
C VAL A 76 -11.90 -9.86 -11.34
N SER A 77 -12.75 -8.85 -11.47
CA SER A 77 -13.34 -8.44 -12.76
C SER A 77 -12.52 -7.36 -13.48
N SER A 78 -11.66 -6.64 -12.77
CA SER A 78 -10.87 -5.53 -13.32
C SER A 78 -9.48 -5.42 -12.69
N SER A 79 -8.59 -4.69 -13.33
CA SER A 79 -7.28 -4.33 -12.79
C SER A 79 -7.43 -3.53 -11.49
N LEU A 80 -8.33 -2.54 -11.48
CA LEU A 80 -8.64 -1.76 -10.29
C LEU A 80 -9.04 -2.64 -9.10
N ALA A 81 -9.90 -3.64 -9.32
CA ALA A 81 -10.31 -4.56 -8.26
C ALA A 81 -9.13 -5.42 -7.74
N ALA A 82 -8.21 -5.83 -8.61
CA ALA A 82 -7.01 -6.57 -8.20
C ALA A 82 -6.10 -5.70 -7.32
N GLU A 83 -5.81 -4.48 -7.77
CA GLU A 83 -4.98 -3.51 -7.05
C GLU A 83 -5.58 -3.14 -5.68
N THR A 84 -6.90 -2.88 -5.65
CA THR A 84 -7.62 -2.60 -4.41
C THR A 84 -7.46 -3.74 -3.39
N LEU A 85 -7.70 -4.99 -3.83
CA LEU A 85 -7.54 -6.17 -2.97
C LEU A 85 -6.09 -6.40 -2.54
N GLY A 86 -5.12 -6.02 -3.37
CA GLY A 86 -3.70 -6.02 -3.02
C GLY A 86 -3.41 -5.12 -1.82
N VAL A 87 -3.90 -3.87 -1.87
CA VAL A 87 -3.74 -2.90 -0.78
C VAL A 87 -4.52 -3.31 0.47
N VAL A 88 -5.73 -3.83 0.33
CA VAL A 88 -6.52 -4.35 1.48
C VAL A 88 -5.77 -5.45 2.22
N LYS A 89 -5.14 -6.39 1.50
CA LYS A 89 -4.30 -7.42 2.13
C LYS A 89 -3.06 -6.82 2.80
N LEU A 90 -2.44 -5.82 2.18
CA LEU A 90 -1.30 -5.11 2.74
C LEU A 90 -1.64 -4.41 4.05
N ILE A 91 -2.84 -3.79 4.18
CA ILE A 91 -3.31 -3.14 5.41
C ILE A 91 -3.27 -4.10 6.60
N GLY A 92 -3.74 -5.34 6.44
CA GLY A 92 -3.66 -6.34 7.51
C GLY A 92 -2.23 -6.66 7.95
N VAL A 93 -1.29 -6.72 7.01
CA VAL A 93 0.13 -6.94 7.31
C VAL A 93 0.75 -5.73 8.00
N LEU A 94 0.44 -4.51 7.54
CA LEU A 94 0.93 -3.27 8.15
C LEU A 94 0.42 -3.10 9.59
N TYR A 95 -0.86 -3.39 9.83
CA TYR A 95 -1.43 -3.38 11.16
C TYR A 95 -0.65 -4.31 12.10
N PHE A 96 -0.41 -5.55 11.68
CA PHE A 96 0.34 -6.53 12.47
C PHE A 96 1.78 -6.06 12.75
N ILE A 97 2.49 -5.53 11.75
CA ILE A 97 3.86 -5.00 11.92
C ILE A 97 3.87 -3.81 12.89
N LYS A 98 2.94 -2.85 12.73
CA LYS A 98 2.84 -1.69 13.63
C LYS A 98 2.58 -2.13 15.08
N GLU A 99 1.72 -3.11 15.31
CA GLU A 99 1.46 -3.62 16.65
C GLU A 99 2.68 -4.34 17.25
N ILE A 100 3.43 -5.13 16.47
CA ILE A 100 4.69 -5.73 16.94
C ILE A 100 5.69 -4.62 17.33
N LEU A 101 5.88 -3.62 16.48
CA LEU A 101 6.82 -2.53 16.75
C LEU A 101 6.41 -1.74 18.01
N LYS A 102 5.11 -1.49 18.22
CA LYS A 102 4.62 -0.87 19.46
C LYS A 102 4.90 -1.72 20.70
N GLN A 103 4.75 -3.04 20.59
CA GLN A 103 5.04 -3.95 21.72
C GLN A 103 6.53 -4.03 22.03
N MET A 104 7.39 -4.01 21.00
CA MET A 104 8.85 -4.10 21.18
C MET A 104 9.47 -2.83 21.75
N TYR A 105 8.99 -1.67 21.32
CA TYR A 105 9.63 -0.38 21.61
C TYR A 105 8.80 0.52 22.53
N GLY A 106 7.61 0.09 22.95
CA GLY A 106 6.71 0.85 23.81
C GLY A 106 5.80 1.81 23.04
N ARG A 107 4.63 2.05 23.64
CA ARG A 107 3.61 2.94 23.01
C ARG A 107 4.04 4.41 23.00
N GLU A 108 4.95 4.79 23.89
CA GLU A 108 5.45 6.16 24.05
C GLU A 108 6.38 6.60 22.90
N GLN A 109 6.96 5.66 22.17
CA GLN A 109 7.85 5.95 21.04
C GLN A 109 7.11 6.49 19.80
N GLY A 110 5.81 6.70 19.89
CA GLY A 110 4.98 7.24 18.82
C GLY A 110 4.59 6.20 17.76
N ASN A 111 3.75 6.62 16.85
CA ASN A 111 3.35 5.82 15.71
C ASN A 111 4.43 5.93 14.63
N ILE A 112 5.07 4.80 14.27
CA ILE A 112 6.01 4.76 13.14
C ILE A 112 5.22 5.03 11.85
N PRO A 113 5.50 6.14 11.13
CA PRO A 113 4.74 6.49 9.94
C PRO A 113 4.90 5.45 8.83
N CYS A 114 3.85 5.26 8.05
CA CYS A 114 3.81 4.33 6.93
C CYS A 114 3.50 5.05 5.62
N LEU A 115 4.43 4.96 4.67
CA LEU A 115 4.25 5.36 3.29
C LEU A 115 3.91 4.12 2.47
N THR A 116 2.76 4.10 1.83
CA THR A 116 2.34 3.05 0.90
C THR A 116 2.43 3.54 -0.53
N LEU A 117 3.09 2.78 -1.38
CA LEU A 117 3.39 3.10 -2.78
C LEU A 117 2.62 2.17 -3.71
N ILE A 118 1.91 2.76 -4.67
CA ILE A 118 1.15 2.07 -5.72
C ILE A 118 1.47 2.69 -7.08
N ASP A 119 1.28 1.94 -8.17
CA ASP A 119 1.40 2.45 -9.55
C ASP A 119 0.06 2.52 -10.30
N SER A 120 -1.02 2.15 -9.64
CA SER A 120 -2.38 2.22 -10.19
C SER A 120 -2.98 3.60 -9.99
N LYS A 121 -3.05 4.38 -11.09
CA LYS A 121 -3.69 5.68 -11.11
C LYS A 121 -5.17 5.60 -10.73
N ASP A 122 -5.87 4.60 -11.28
CA ASP A 122 -7.30 4.41 -11.04
C ASP A 122 -7.59 4.15 -9.55
N LEU A 123 -6.75 3.35 -8.88
CA LEU A 123 -6.87 3.12 -7.45
C LEU A 123 -6.57 4.39 -6.64
N HIS A 124 -5.50 5.10 -7.01
CA HIS A 124 -5.14 6.35 -6.34
C HIS A 124 -6.29 7.36 -6.44
N GLU A 125 -6.87 7.54 -7.63
CA GLU A 125 -8.02 8.42 -7.84
C GLU A 125 -9.26 7.96 -7.06
N ALA A 126 -9.57 6.66 -7.06
CA ALA A 126 -10.72 6.10 -6.33
C ALA A 126 -10.61 6.30 -4.80
N VAL A 127 -9.38 6.23 -4.27
CA VAL A 127 -9.13 6.46 -2.84
C VAL A 127 -9.18 7.95 -2.49
N HIS A 128 -8.69 8.84 -3.35
CA HIS A 128 -8.63 10.27 -3.07
C HIS A 128 -9.90 11.04 -3.47
N ASN A 129 -10.67 10.51 -4.42
CA ASN A 129 -11.93 11.11 -4.82
C ASN A 129 -13.05 10.79 -3.83
N VAL A 130 -13.93 11.79 -3.62
CA VAL A 130 -15.11 11.63 -2.77
C VAL A 130 -16.19 10.80 -3.46
N LYS A 131 -16.21 10.77 -4.80
CA LYS A 131 -17.19 10.01 -5.57
C LYS A 131 -17.00 8.51 -5.35
N ASN A 132 -18.06 7.85 -4.93
CA ASN A 132 -18.09 6.40 -4.77
C ASN A 132 -17.91 5.69 -6.12
N SER A 133 -17.21 4.57 -6.10
CA SER A 133 -17.16 3.68 -7.26
C SER A 133 -18.57 3.17 -7.59
N ASN A 134 -18.95 3.19 -8.88
CA ASN A 134 -20.21 2.57 -9.34
C ASN A 134 -20.25 1.05 -9.13
N ASP A 135 -19.11 0.43 -8.86
CA ASP A 135 -19.02 -0.99 -8.51
C ASP A 135 -19.19 -1.16 -6.98
N LYS A 136 -20.42 -1.51 -6.58
CA LYS A 136 -20.77 -1.74 -5.16
C LYS A 136 -19.89 -2.79 -4.47
N ARG A 137 -19.34 -3.75 -5.21
CA ARG A 137 -18.46 -4.79 -4.64
C ARG A 137 -17.10 -4.24 -4.27
N LEU A 138 -16.63 -3.27 -5.05
CA LEU A 138 -15.33 -2.62 -4.86
C LEU A 138 -15.41 -1.51 -3.81
N LEU A 139 -16.59 -0.94 -3.63
CA LEU A 139 -16.81 0.17 -2.72
C LEU A 139 -16.37 -0.15 -1.28
N GLY A 140 -16.75 -1.29 -0.74
CA GLY A 140 -16.35 -1.70 0.61
C GLY A 140 -14.84 -1.82 0.79
N ASP A 141 -14.15 -2.37 -0.22
CA ASP A 141 -12.70 -2.51 -0.21
C ASP A 141 -12.00 -1.13 -0.29
N ILE A 142 -12.50 -0.20 -1.12
CA ILE A 142 -12.00 1.19 -1.21
C ILE A 142 -12.21 1.92 0.12
N LEU A 143 -13.37 1.76 0.76
CA LEU A 143 -13.67 2.37 2.06
C LEU A 143 -12.75 1.85 3.15
N GLN A 144 -12.41 0.57 3.14
CA GLN A 144 -11.44 0.02 4.07
C GLN A 144 -10.06 0.68 3.91
N ILE A 145 -9.63 0.95 2.68
CA ILE A 145 -8.37 1.69 2.44
C ILE A 145 -8.48 3.12 2.98
N LYS A 146 -9.58 3.80 2.70
CA LYS A 146 -9.84 5.15 3.20
C LYS A 146 -9.85 5.19 4.73
N GLN A 147 -10.49 4.24 5.38
CA GLN A 147 -10.51 4.11 6.83
C GLN A 147 -9.09 3.90 7.39
N ALA A 148 -8.30 3.03 6.78
CA ALA A 148 -6.92 2.77 7.21
C ALA A 148 -6.02 4.02 7.13
N ILE A 149 -6.32 4.94 6.20
CA ILE A 149 -5.62 6.23 6.06
C ILE A 149 -6.15 7.26 7.06
N ALA A 150 -7.46 7.50 7.07
CA ALA A 150 -8.04 8.66 7.72
C ALA A 150 -8.38 8.43 9.21
N VAL A 151 -8.71 7.20 9.59
CA VAL A 151 -9.21 6.86 10.93
C VAL A 151 -8.20 6.05 11.72
N ASP A 152 -7.74 4.94 11.16
CA ASP A 152 -6.92 3.97 11.89
C ASP A 152 -5.44 4.37 11.94
N GLY A 153 -4.98 5.24 11.03
CA GLY A 153 -3.59 5.67 10.93
C GLY A 153 -2.63 4.50 10.62
N ILE A 154 -3.11 3.49 9.92
CA ILE A 154 -2.28 2.36 9.49
C ILE A 154 -1.40 2.80 8.32
N ILE A 155 -1.97 3.57 7.40
CA ILE A 155 -1.30 4.21 6.28
C ILE A 155 -1.30 5.72 6.53
N ASP A 156 -0.13 6.33 6.63
CA ASP A 156 -0.01 7.79 6.80
C ASP A 156 -0.03 8.51 5.45
N GLU A 157 0.46 7.86 4.40
CA GLU A 157 0.46 8.39 3.04
C GLU A 157 0.31 7.26 2.03
N LEU A 158 -0.60 7.43 1.06
CA LEU A 158 -0.73 6.59 -0.14
C LEU A 158 -0.22 7.41 -1.33
N ARG A 159 0.86 6.97 -1.97
CA ARG A 159 1.51 7.70 -3.06
C ARG A 159 1.49 6.91 -4.36
N LEU A 160 1.14 7.59 -5.44
CA LEU A 160 1.29 7.07 -6.80
C LEU A 160 2.74 7.24 -7.26
N ILE A 161 3.35 6.16 -7.73
CA ILE A 161 4.70 6.16 -8.32
C ILE A 161 4.67 5.65 -9.76
N PRO A 162 5.68 5.97 -10.58
CA PRO A 162 5.84 5.37 -11.90
C PRO A 162 6.02 3.85 -11.82
N SER A 163 5.43 3.10 -12.78
CA SER A 163 5.49 1.63 -12.77
C SER A 163 6.91 1.07 -12.85
N HIS A 164 7.88 1.80 -13.43
CA HIS A 164 9.27 1.34 -13.47
C HIS A 164 9.97 1.38 -12.10
N GLU A 165 9.40 2.10 -11.13
CA GLU A 165 9.88 2.19 -9.74
C GLU A 165 9.14 1.23 -8.80
N MET A 166 8.10 0.51 -9.31
CA MET A 166 7.30 -0.42 -8.52
C MET A 166 8.07 -1.69 -8.19
N MET A 167 8.64 -1.75 -7.00
CA MET A 167 9.43 -2.90 -6.54
C MET A 167 8.62 -4.18 -6.39
N ALA A 168 7.30 -4.07 -6.17
CA ALA A 168 6.42 -5.24 -6.05
C ALA A 168 6.09 -5.91 -7.39
N ASP A 169 6.38 -5.29 -8.53
CA ASP A 169 6.14 -5.82 -9.89
C ASP A 169 6.75 -7.21 -10.10
N VAL A 170 7.95 -7.44 -9.57
CA VAL A 170 8.65 -8.73 -9.69
C VAL A 170 7.96 -9.87 -8.93
N LEU A 171 7.08 -9.53 -7.99
CA LEU A 171 6.33 -10.48 -7.18
C LEU A 171 5.01 -10.88 -7.86
N THR A 172 4.55 -10.12 -8.84
CA THR A 172 3.26 -10.31 -9.52
C THR A 172 3.41 -10.66 -10.99
N LYS A 173 4.43 -10.11 -11.65
CA LYS A 173 4.66 -10.23 -13.10
C LYS A 173 5.93 -11.04 -13.35
N GLY A 174 5.79 -12.26 -13.83
CA GLY A 174 6.93 -13.11 -14.20
C GLY A 174 7.79 -12.46 -15.30
N GLY A 175 9.11 -12.55 -15.17
CA GLY A 175 10.07 -12.04 -16.17
C GLY A 175 10.42 -10.55 -16.07
N ARG A 176 9.88 -9.83 -15.10
CA ARG A 176 10.30 -8.45 -14.81
C ARG A 176 11.67 -8.41 -14.15
N ASN A 177 12.44 -7.40 -14.50
CA ASN A 177 13.74 -7.16 -13.91
C ASN A 177 13.59 -6.63 -12.48
N GLY A 178 14.01 -7.42 -11.49
CA GLY A 178 13.98 -7.05 -10.08
C GLY A 178 15.20 -6.27 -9.60
N GLU A 179 15.97 -5.64 -10.48
CA GLU A 179 17.24 -5.01 -10.13
C GLU A 179 17.09 -3.97 -9.03
N ILE A 180 16.08 -3.09 -9.11
CA ILE A 180 15.87 -2.05 -8.09
C ILE A 180 15.63 -2.67 -6.70
N LEU A 181 14.79 -3.69 -6.62
CA LEU A 181 14.55 -4.42 -5.37
C LEU A 181 15.83 -5.11 -4.89
N LEU A 182 16.52 -5.82 -5.78
CA LEU A 182 17.76 -6.52 -5.46
C LEU A 182 18.87 -5.57 -5.03
N GLU A 183 19.00 -4.43 -5.67
CA GLU A 183 19.97 -3.39 -5.33
C GLU A 183 19.66 -2.81 -3.95
N SER A 184 18.41 -2.45 -3.67
CA SER A 184 18.00 -1.95 -2.36
C SER A 184 18.29 -2.95 -1.24
N VAL A 185 18.02 -4.22 -1.47
CA VAL A 185 18.26 -5.30 -0.50
C VAL A 185 19.77 -5.56 -0.31
N ARG A 186 20.56 -5.48 -1.36
CA ARG A 186 22.03 -5.68 -1.30
C ARG A 186 22.74 -4.53 -0.62
N ASN A 187 22.32 -3.30 -0.93
CA ASN A 187 22.97 -2.09 -0.42
C ASN A 187 22.47 -1.70 0.96
N GLY A 188 21.33 -2.26 1.40
CA GLY A 188 20.66 -1.86 2.65
C GLY A 188 20.22 -0.41 2.63
N LYS A 189 19.84 0.10 1.46
CA LYS A 189 19.39 1.49 1.25
C LYS A 189 18.17 1.52 0.37
N LEU A 190 17.24 2.42 0.69
CA LEU A 190 16.04 2.68 -0.08
C LEU A 190 15.96 4.18 -0.38
N PHE A 191 16.03 4.53 -1.66
CA PHE A 191 15.74 5.87 -2.13
C PHE A 191 14.32 5.88 -2.67
N ILE A 192 13.45 6.61 -1.97
CA ILE A 192 12.07 6.79 -2.41
C ILE A 192 12.12 7.92 -3.42
N ALA A 193 11.96 7.60 -4.70
CA ALA A 193 11.87 8.62 -5.71
C ALA A 193 10.72 9.57 -5.38
N GLY A 194 10.96 10.86 -5.56
CA GLY A 194 9.93 11.87 -5.48
C GLY A 194 8.93 11.61 -6.60
N GLY A 195 7.93 10.79 -6.34
CA GLY A 195 6.79 10.65 -7.22
C GLY A 195 6.21 12.03 -7.46
N THR A 196 5.68 12.28 -8.65
CA THR A 196 4.87 13.47 -8.91
C THR A 196 3.86 13.55 -7.79
N MET A 197 4.05 14.47 -6.85
CA MET A 197 3.06 14.73 -5.82
C MET A 197 1.82 15.21 -6.58
N ILE A 198 0.87 14.30 -6.81
CA ILE A 198 -0.49 14.73 -6.99
C ILE A 198 -0.76 15.43 -5.67
N GLU A 199 -1.05 16.74 -5.75
CA GLU A 199 -1.23 17.63 -4.62
C GLU A 199 -1.84 16.88 -3.44
N ARG A 200 -1.27 17.05 -2.25
CA ARG A 200 -1.81 16.52 -1.01
C ARG A 200 -3.31 16.75 -1.05
N SER A 201 -4.06 15.72 -1.44
CA SER A 201 -5.50 15.78 -1.27
C SER A 201 -5.70 16.11 0.19
N LYS A 202 -6.38 17.24 0.43
CA LYS A 202 -6.68 17.76 1.76
C LYS A 202 -7.06 16.56 2.63
N LYS A 203 -6.40 16.35 3.75
CA LYS A 203 -6.78 15.32 4.71
C LYS A 203 -8.25 15.53 4.99
N ILE A 204 -9.10 14.64 4.50
CA ILE A 204 -10.50 14.64 4.89
C ILE A 204 -10.44 14.37 6.39
N GLU A 205 -10.97 15.27 7.19
CA GLU A 205 -10.92 15.12 8.65
C GLU A 205 -11.49 13.77 9.06
N ALA A 206 -10.85 13.13 10.03
CA ALA A 206 -11.32 11.82 10.55
C ALA A 206 -12.80 11.86 11.00
N SER A 207 -13.29 13.03 11.42
CA SER A 207 -14.69 13.30 11.76
C SER A 207 -15.62 13.13 10.54
N THR A 208 -15.23 13.65 9.38
CA THR A 208 -16.00 13.54 8.13
C THR A 208 -16.01 12.10 7.64
N TRP A 209 -14.88 11.38 7.75
CA TRP A 209 -14.81 9.96 7.41
C TRP A 209 -15.70 9.09 8.30
N ARG A 210 -15.73 9.34 9.61
CA ARG A 210 -16.60 8.59 10.53
C ARG A 210 -18.07 8.77 10.15
N LYS A 211 -18.49 10.00 9.80
CA LYS A 211 -19.86 10.28 9.36
C LYS A 211 -20.19 9.58 8.04
N LEU A 212 -19.26 9.54 7.10
CA LEU A 212 -19.42 8.79 5.84
C LEU A 212 -19.60 7.29 6.06
N ILE A 213 -18.76 6.69 6.89
CA ILE A 213 -18.85 5.26 7.23
C ILE A 213 -20.17 4.97 7.93
N GLN A 214 -20.60 5.85 8.86
CA GLN A 214 -21.87 5.71 9.56
C GLN A 214 -23.06 5.85 8.61
N ALA A 215 -23.09 6.86 7.73
CA ALA A 215 -24.15 7.05 6.76
C ALA A 215 -24.30 5.84 5.83
N GLN A 216 -23.20 5.23 5.40
CA GLN A 216 -23.23 4.01 4.60
C GLN A 216 -23.71 2.77 5.38
N SER A 217 -23.39 2.68 6.67
CA SER A 217 -23.93 1.61 7.54
C SER A 217 -25.44 1.75 7.74
N GLU A 218 -25.98 2.96 7.59
CA GLU A 218 -27.39 3.31 7.66
C GLU A 218 -28.12 3.17 6.31
N GLY A 219 -27.41 2.80 5.24
CA GLY A 219 -27.98 2.49 3.93
C GLY A 219 -28.01 3.65 2.94
N PHE A 220 -27.32 4.76 3.23
CA PHE A 220 -27.16 5.88 2.29
C PHE A 220 -26.09 5.54 1.25
N ASP A 221 -26.44 5.59 -0.03
CA ASP A 221 -25.52 5.25 -1.13
C ASP A 221 -24.59 6.42 -1.53
N THR A 222 -24.97 7.67 -1.21
CA THR A 222 -24.22 8.88 -1.58
C THR A 222 -24.10 9.87 -0.43
N LEU A 223 -23.16 10.81 -0.55
CA LEU A 223 -23.02 11.93 0.40
C LEU A 223 -24.22 12.88 0.37
N GLU A 224 -24.81 13.07 -0.81
CA GLU A 224 -26.01 13.85 -1.02
C GLU A 224 -27.18 13.28 -0.22
N GLU A 225 -27.41 11.97 -0.33
CA GLU A 225 -28.46 11.27 0.42
C GLU A 225 -28.26 11.37 1.94
N ALA A 226 -27.00 11.40 2.38
CA ALA A 226 -26.64 11.55 3.79
C ALA A 226 -26.65 13.03 4.26
N GLY A 227 -26.86 14.01 3.37
CA GLY A 227 -26.83 15.45 3.66
C GLY A 227 -25.44 15.97 4.08
N LEU A 228 -24.38 15.30 3.64
CA LEU A 228 -22.99 15.59 4.04
C LEU A 228 -22.17 16.35 2.99
N ASP A 229 -22.75 16.70 1.84
CA ASP A 229 -22.07 17.37 0.71
C ASP A 229 -21.49 18.71 1.10
N ALA A 230 -22.27 19.50 1.87
CA ALA A 230 -21.86 20.82 2.32
C ALA A 230 -20.61 20.80 3.23
N MET A 231 -20.30 19.67 3.86
CA MET A 231 -19.13 19.53 4.73
C MET A 231 -17.82 19.38 3.95
N ILE A 232 -17.88 19.00 2.67
CA ILE A 232 -16.71 18.78 1.81
C ILE A 232 -16.36 20.06 1.06
N ASP A 233 -17.37 20.84 0.67
CA ASP A 233 -17.19 22.12 -0.03
C ASP A 233 -16.68 23.25 0.88
N SER A 234 -17.00 23.22 2.18
CA SER A 234 -16.50 24.21 3.15
C SER A 234 -14.97 24.17 3.36
N ASN A 235 -14.29 23.11 2.87
CA ASN A 235 -12.82 22.99 2.91
C ASN A 235 -12.13 23.55 1.64
N LYS A 236 -12.84 24.09 0.67
CA LYS A 236 -12.25 24.70 -0.55
C LYS A 236 -11.71 26.12 -0.33
N ASP A 237 -12.10 26.80 0.75
CA ASP A 237 -11.84 28.22 0.97
C ASP A 237 -10.71 28.55 1.97
N ILE A 238 -9.94 27.57 2.42
CA ILE A 238 -8.76 27.85 3.23
C ILE A 238 -7.54 27.85 2.30
N LYS A 239 -7.22 29.06 1.82
CA LYS A 239 -5.97 29.39 1.13
C LYS A 239 -4.79 29.41 2.09
#